data_b43301946cefd4b80c4d12f4a98f0683
#
_entry.id   b43301946cefd4b80c4d12f4a98f0683
#
_cell.length_a   1.000
_cell.length_b   1.000
_cell.length_c   1.000
_cell.angle_alpha   90.00
_cell.angle_beta   90.00
_cell.angle_gamma   90.00
#
_symmetry.space_group_name_H-M   'P 1'
#
loop_
_entity.id
_entity.type
_entity.pdbx_description
1 polymer ?
#
loop_
_entity_poly.entity_id
_entity_poly.type
_entity_poly.pdbx_seq_one_letter_code
_entity_poly.pdbx_strand_id
1 'polypeptide(L)'
;MISAEEALKRLRKGNKRFVSDSSIFNKISHKSRRHPLTEDQDPFAIILGCSDSRAPSEIIFDQGLGDLFVIRVAGNIVAPSQIGSIEFAVERF
;
A
#
# COMPACT_ATOMS: atom_id res chain seq x y z
N MET A 1 -13.17 9.10 -0.58
CA MET A 1 -11.73 9.27 -0.94
C MET A 1 -11.09 10.29 0.00
N ILE A 2 -9.91 10.00 0.51
CA ILE A 2 -9.18 10.94 1.36
C ILE A 2 -8.29 11.85 0.51
N SER A 3 -7.87 12.99 1.07
CA SER A 3 -6.95 13.90 0.39
C SER A 3 -5.54 13.32 0.31
N ALA A 4 -4.72 13.85 -0.61
CA ALA A 4 -3.31 13.45 -0.72
C ALA A 4 -2.55 13.76 0.59
N GLU A 5 -2.87 14.85 1.25
CA GLU A 5 -2.27 15.21 2.54
C GLU A 5 -2.58 14.19 3.63
N GLU A 6 -3.84 13.76 3.71
CA GLU A 6 -4.25 12.72 4.67
C GLU A 6 -3.60 11.38 4.36
N ALA A 7 -3.52 11.01 3.07
CA ALA A 7 -2.85 9.78 2.66
C ALA A 7 -1.37 9.79 3.08
N LEU A 8 -0.65 10.88 2.81
CA LEU A 8 0.75 11.01 3.21
C LEU A 8 0.92 10.95 4.73
N LYS A 9 0.02 11.57 5.48
CA LYS A 9 0.02 11.52 6.94
C LYS A 9 -0.13 10.09 7.46
N ARG A 10 -1.05 9.31 6.88
CA ARG A 10 -1.24 7.89 7.24
C ARG A 10 0.02 7.07 6.97
N LEU A 11 0.64 7.29 5.82
CA LEU A 11 1.88 6.59 5.46
C LEU A 11 3.02 6.93 6.43
N ARG A 12 3.19 8.20 6.76
CA ARG A 12 4.23 8.64 7.71
C ARG A 12 4.00 8.07 9.12
N LYS A 13 2.78 8.10 9.61
CA LYS A 13 2.43 7.53 10.91
C LYS A 13 2.68 6.02 10.93
N GLY A 14 2.27 5.33 9.88
CA GLY A 14 2.49 3.90 9.76
C GLY A 14 3.98 3.55 9.72
N ASN A 15 4.79 4.30 8.99
CA ASN A 15 6.22 4.09 8.96
C ASN A 15 6.88 4.31 10.34
N LYS A 16 6.43 5.30 11.10
CA LYS A 16 6.89 5.51 12.49
C LYS A 16 6.59 4.29 13.36
N ARG A 17 5.40 3.70 13.23
CA ARG A 17 5.07 2.48 13.97
C ARG A 17 5.98 1.32 13.58
N PHE A 18 6.25 1.16 12.29
CA PHE A 18 7.18 0.15 11.79
C PHE A 18 8.58 0.33 12.40
N VAL A 19 9.12 1.54 12.35
CA VAL A 19 10.46 1.85 12.88
C VAL A 19 10.54 1.60 14.38
N SER A 20 9.49 1.93 15.13
CA SER A 20 9.44 1.73 16.59
C SER A 20 8.94 0.35 17.02
N ASP A 21 8.70 -0.56 16.06
CA ASP A 21 8.20 -1.91 16.31
C ASP A 21 6.87 -1.91 17.08
N SER A 22 5.97 -0.98 16.73
CA SER A 22 4.68 -0.78 17.39
C SER A 22 3.50 -0.92 16.42
N SER A 23 3.58 -1.89 15.49
CA SER A 23 2.53 -2.15 14.50
C SER A 23 1.16 -2.36 15.16
N ILE A 24 0.13 -1.74 14.56
CA ILE A 24 -1.27 -1.99 14.91
C ILE A 24 -1.93 -3.00 13.95
N PHE A 25 -1.23 -3.40 12.88
CA PHE A 25 -1.71 -4.35 11.88
C PHE A 25 -0.92 -5.66 11.94
N ASN A 26 -0.76 -6.23 13.13
CA ASN A 26 0.00 -7.47 13.32
C ASN A 26 -0.59 -8.69 12.58
N LYS A 27 -1.83 -8.58 12.07
CA LYS A 27 -2.52 -9.60 11.27
C LYS A 27 -3.10 -9.00 10.01
N ILE A 28 -2.24 -8.43 9.14
CA ILE A 28 -2.67 -7.70 7.94
C ILE A 28 -3.45 -8.55 6.94
N SER A 29 -3.33 -9.88 6.99
CA SER A 29 -4.06 -10.81 6.14
C SER A 29 -5.11 -11.61 6.89
N HIS A 30 -5.53 -11.18 8.08
CA HIS A 30 -6.53 -11.87 8.88
C HIS A 30 -7.87 -12.00 8.13
N LYS A 31 -8.59 -13.09 8.37
CA LYS A 31 -9.85 -13.39 7.69
C LYS A 31 -10.87 -12.25 7.77
N SER A 32 -10.97 -11.58 8.92
CA SER A 32 -11.87 -10.43 9.09
C SER A 32 -11.52 -9.26 8.16
N ARG A 33 -10.26 -9.14 7.77
CA ARG A 33 -9.80 -8.15 6.79
C ARG A 33 -10.00 -8.62 5.36
N ARG A 34 -9.78 -9.91 5.08
CA ARG A 34 -9.88 -10.48 3.73
C ARG A 34 -11.32 -10.59 3.23
N HIS A 35 -12.24 -10.94 4.09
CA HIS A 35 -13.63 -11.23 3.70
C HIS A 35 -14.31 -10.05 2.99
N PRO A 36 -14.30 -8.80 3.53
CA PRO A 36 -14.89 -7.66 2.84
C PRO A 36 -14.22 -7.34 1.49
N LEU A 37 -12.94 -7.70 1.32
CA LEU A 37 -12.19 -7.42 0.11
C LEU A 37 -12.49 -8.38 -1.05
N THR A 38 -13.31 -9.42 -0.83
CA THR A 38 -13.72 -10.32 -1.92
C THR A 38 -14.60 -9.64 -2.96
N GLU A 39 -15.28 -8.55 -2.60
CA GLU A 39 -16.17 -7.81 -3.50
C GLU A 39 -15.43 -6.72 -4.27
N ASP A 40 -14.62 -5.92 -3.61
CA ASP A 40 -13.89 -4.81 -4.24
C ASP A 40 -12.75 -4.33 -3.34
N GLN A 41 -11.91 -3.45 -3.86
CA GLN A 41 -10.85 -2.79 -3.13
C GLN A 41 -11.01 -1.27 -3.24
N ASP A 42 -10.56 -0.55 -2.22
CA ASP A 42 -10.60 0.91 -2.19
C ASP A 42 -9.31 1.45 -1.53
N PRO A 43 -8.17 1.31 -2.23
CA PRO A 43 -6.89 1.77 -1.69
C PRO A 43 -6.86 3.29 -1.57
N PHE A 44 -6.20 3.79 -0.53
CA PHE A 44 -6.07 5.24 -0.33
C PHE A 44 -4.79 5.82 -0.94
N ALA A 45 -3.86 4.98 -1.40
CA ALA A 45 -2.60 5.42 -1.99
C ALA A 45 -2.07 4.42 -3.00
N ILE A 46 -1.31 4.91 -3.96
CA ILE A 46 -0.59 4.12 -4.96
C ILE A 46 0.89 4.16 -4.59
N ILE A 47 1.51 3.00 -4.48
CA ILE A 47 2.93 2.89 -4.16
C ILE A 47 3.66 2.24 -5.34
N LEU A 48 4.64 2.94 -5.88
CA LEU A 48 5.60 2.33 -6.80
C LEU A 48 6.86 1.98 -6.00
N GLY A 49 7.11 0.69 -5.84
CA GLY A 49 8.19 0.21 -4.99
C GLY A 49 9.05 -0.85 -5.61
N CYS A 50 10.10 -1.23 -4.89
CA CYS A 50 11.00 -2.30 -5.28
C CYS A 50 10.42 -3.67 -4.94
N SER A 51 10.83 -4.69 -5.70
CA SER A 51 10.52 -6.09 -5.39
C SER A 51 11.38 -6.67 -4.27
N ASP A 52 12.22 -5.87 -3.63
CA ASP A 52 13.06 -6.30 -2.50
C ASP A 52 12.19 -6.96 -1.43
N SER A 53 12.50 -8.23 -1.13
CA SER A 53 11.70 -9.03 -0.19
C SER A 53 11.69 -8.52 1.25
N ARG A 54 12.62 -7.60 1.58
CA ARG A 54 12.76 -7.02 2.91
C ARG A 54 11.87 -5.79 3.13
N ALA A 55 11.24 -5.28 2.07
CA ALA A 55 10.50 -4.01 2.12
C ALA A 55 9.13 -4.06 1.44
N PRO A 56 8.24 -4.99 1.85
CA PRO A 56 6.85 -4.95 1.36
C PRO A 56 6.16 -3.69 1.91
N SER A 57 5.47 -2.97 1.03
CA SER A 57 4.91 -1.65 1.35
C SER A 57 3.93 -1.66 2.51
N GLU A 58 3.07 -2.66 2.58
CA GLU A 58 2.08 -2.78 3.66
C GLU A 58 2.75 -2.90 5.03
N ILE A 59 3.91 -3.54 5.08
CA ILE A 59 4.66 -3.71 6.34
C ILE A 59 5.39 -2.43 6.71
N ILE A 60 6.15 -1.84 5.76
CA ILE A 60 6.95 -0.64 6.08
C ILE A 60 6.10 0.60 6.38
N PHE A 61 4.86 0.63 5.90
CA PHE A 61 3.90 1.70 6.19
C PHE A 61 2.82 1.27 7.17
N ASP A 62 2.92 0.06 7.71
CA ASP A 62 1.99 -0.51 8.69
C ASP A 62 0.53 -0.33 8.27
N GLN A 63 0.19 -0.84 7.10
CA GLN A 63 -1.15 -0.79 6.53
C GLN A 63 -1.72 -2.19 6.36
N GLY A 64 -3.04 -2.30 6.26
CA GLY A 64 -3.72 -3.57 6.05
C GLY A 64 -3.93 -3.89 4.56
N LEU A 65 -4.35 -5.12 4.27
CA LEU A 65 -4.73 -5.51 2.91
C LEU A 65 -5.83 -4.58 2.40
N GLY A 66 -5.71 -4.16 1.16
CA GLY A 66 -6.68 -3.28 0.50
C GLY A 66 -6.41 -1.78 0.70
N ASP A 67 -5.52 -1.40 1.62
CA ASP A 67 -5.22 0.00 1.89
C ASP A 67 -4.34 0.65 0.82
N LEU A 68 -3.46 -0.14 0.20
CA LEU A 68 -2.50 0.35 -0.78
C LEU A 68 -2.64 -0.40 -2.10
N PHE A 69 -2.56 0.32 -3.22
CA PHE A 69 -2.37 -0.27 -4.55
C PHE A 69 -0.87 -0.28 -4.83
N VAL A 70 -0.26 -1.46 -4.85
CA VAL A 70 1.20 -1.59 -4.88
C VAL A 70 1.67 -2.12 -6.22
N ILE A 71 2.58 -1.38 -6.85
CA ILE A 71 3.26 -1.75 -8.09
C ILE A 71 4.72 -2.00 -7.73
N ARG A 72 5.22 -3.23 -7.98
CA ARG A 72 6.58 -3.61 -7.59
C ARG A 72 7.38 -4.06 -8.80
N VAL A 73 8.61 -3.57 -8.88
CA VAL A 73 9.60 -3.98 -9.88
C VAL A 73 10.99 -3.83 -9.26
N ALA A 74 11.93 -4.69 -9.62
CA ALA A 74 13.29 -4.61 -9.11
C ALA A 74 13.88 -3.23 -9.40
N GLY A 75 14.37 -2.55 -8.35
CA GLY A 75 14.91 -1.19 -8.45
C GLY A 75 13.86 -0.08 -8.59
N ASN A 76 12.58 -0.38 -8.34
CA ASN A 76 11.43 0.56 -8.48
C ASN A 76 11.49 1.41 -9.76
N ILE A 77 11.82 0.78 -10.88
CA ILE A 77 11.97 1.42 -12.19
C ILE A 77 10.60 1.89 -12.71
N VAL A 78 10.58 3.06 -13.35
CA VAL A 78 9.39 3.60 -14.02
C VAL A 78 9.48 3.27 -15.51
N ALA A 79 8.99 2.10 -15.87
CA ALA A 79 8.88 1.65 -17.27
C ALA A 79 7.43 1.76 -17.75
N PRO A 80 7.14 1.58 -19.05
CA PRO A 80 5.78 1.69 -19.58
C PRO A 80 4.74 0.84 -18.86
N SER A 81 5.08 -0.38 -18.45
CA SER A 81 4.17 -1.26 -17.71
C SER A 81 3.81 -0.72 -16.32
N GLN A 82 4.76 -0.09 -15.64
CA GLN A 82 4.51 0.55 -14.34
C GLN A 82 3.66 1.82 -14.52
N ILE A 83 3.93 2.61 -15.55
CA ILE A 83 3.12 3.77 -15.88
C ILE A 83 1.68 3.35 -16.18
N GLY A 84 1.47 2.30 -16.96
CA GLY A 84 0.14 1.77 -17.25
C GLY A 84 -0.60 1.33 -15.99
N SER A 85 0.09 0.70 -15.05
CA SER A 85 -0.50 0.30 -13.76
C SER A 85 -0.88 1.51 -12.91
N ILE A 86 -0.05 2.55 -12.89
CA ILE A 86 -0.35 3.81 -12.19
C ILE A 86 -1.58 4.47 -12.80
N GLU A 87 -1.64 4.59 -14.13
CA GLU A 87 -2.78 5.17 -14.82
C GLU A 87 -4.07 4.42 -14.52
N PHE A 88 -4.03 3.08 -14.56
CA PHE A 88 -5.17 2.26 -14.18
C PHE A 88 -5.66 2.60 -12.77
N ALA A 89 -4.76 2.65 -11.81
CA ALA A 89 -5.12 2.90 -10.41
C ALA A 89 -5.67 4.33 -10.20
N VAL A 90 -5.08 5.32 -10.88
CA VAL A 90 -5.56 6.72 -10.82
C VAL A 90 -6.97 6.84 -11.38
N GLU A 91 -7.28 6.15 -12.47
CA GLU A 91 -8.61 6.18 -13.06
C GLU A 91 -9.65 5.39 -12.26
N ARG A 92 -9.23 4.26 -11.64
CA ARG A 92 -10.14 3.33 -10.97
C ARG A 92 -10.48 3.74 -9.54
N PHE A 93 -9.56 4.37 -8.84
CA PHE A 93 -9.67 4.69 -7.41
C PHE A 93 -9.41 6.21 -7.12
#